data_3f246b75a7c55d6b1a2842a281abd484
#
_entry.id   3f246b75a7c55d6b1a2842a281abd484
#
_cell.length_a   1.000
_cell.length_b   1.000
_cell.length_c   1.000
_cell.angle_alpha   90.00
_cell.angle_beta   90.00
_cell.angle_gamma   90.00
#
_symmetry.space_group_name_H-M   'P 1'
#
loop_
_entity.id
_entity.type
_entity.pdbx_description
1 polymer ?
#
loop_
_entity_poly.entity_id
_entity_poly.type
_entity_poly.pdbx_seq_one_letter_code
_entity_poly.pdbx_strand_id
1 'polypeptide(L)'
;MLRLGSLAIDPPLVLAPMAGVTDRDFRLIVRRLGGVGLVTMEFIPSKALVLGIRRTLDLLHFVPEERPLAIQIYGSDPATMAEAARQVEALGADACDINMGCPANKILKGCAGCALMGDLARAREIVAAVRRAIAIPLTVKFRLGLDTARHARRPARPRPAWITRASSRCAA
;
A
#
# COMPACT_ATOMS: atom_id res chain seq x y z
N MET A 1 -0.77 -20.79 3.73
CA MET A 1 0.32 -20.00 3.10
C MET A 1 -0.21 -19.27 1.88
N LEU A 2 0.01 -17.97 1.77
CA LEU A 2 -0.27 -17.12 0.60
C LEU A 2 1.06 -16.80 -0.09
N ARG A 3 1.09 -16.75 -1.43
CA ARG A 3 2.28 -16.31 -2.18
C ARG A 3 2.00 -15.02 -2.94
N LEU A 4 2.93 -14.06 -2.80
CA LEU A 4 2.97 -12.82 -3.59
C LEU A 4 4.27 -12.84 -4.41
N GLY A 5 4.22 -13.37 -5.64
CA GLY A 5 5.43 -13.63 -6.42
C GLY A 5 6.37 -14.60 -5.69
N SER A 6 7.60 -14.17 -5.42
CA SER A 6 8.58 -14.95 -4.64
C SER A 6 8.32 -14.95 -3.14
N LEU A 7 7.56 -14.01 -2.61
CA LEU A 7 7.32 -13.84 -1.18
C LEU A 7 6.25 -14.82 -0.66
N ALA A 8 6.61 -15.64 0.33
CA ALA A 8 5.68 -16.48 1.07
C ALA A 8 5.14 -15.73 2.30
N ILE A 9 3.83 -15.73 2.48
CA ILE A 9 3.14 -15.12 3.62
C ILE A 9 2.48 -16.22 4.42
N ASP A 10 2.97 -16.46 5.62
CA ASP A 10 2.45 -17.48 6.52
C ASP A 10 2.49 -16.98 7.97
N PRO A 11 1.35 -16.97 8.67
CA PRO A 11 -0.01 -17.25 8.18
C PRO A 11 -0.46 -16.24 7.11
N PRO A 12 -1.49 -16.55 6.29
CA PRO A 12 -1.93 -15.72 5.16
C PRO A 12 -2.75 -14.49 5.63
N LEU A 13 -2.23 -13.79 6.63
CA LEU A 13 -2.79 -12.57 7.20
C LEU A 13 -1.82 -11.41 7.01
N VAL A 14 -2.37 -10.26 6.67
CA VAL A 14 -1.61 -9.03 6.42
C VAL A 14 -2.09 -7.93 7.35
N LEU A 15 -1.16 -7.32 8.09
CA LEU A 15 -1.45 -6.10 8.84
C LEU A 15 -1.63 -4.95 7.84
N ALA A 16 -2.84 -4.36 7.81
CA ALA A 16 -3.15 -3.24 6.93
C ALA A 16 -2.41 -1.96 7.40
N PRO A 17 -1.96 -1.10 6.46
CA PRO A 17 -1.36 0.19 6.79
C PRO A 17 -2.41 1.14 7.39
N MET A 18 -2.08 1.75 8.52
CA MET A 18 -2.91 2.72 9.24
C MET A 18 -2.06 3.91 9.64
N ALA A 19 -2.31 5.10 9.02
CA ALA A 19 -1.55 6.31 9.29
C ALA A 19 -1.61 6.69 10.77
N GLY A 20 -0.43 6.94 11.37
CA GLY A 20 -0.29 7.28 12.78
C GLY A 20 -0.55 6.12 13.75
N VAL A 21 -0.70 4.88 13.25
CA VAL A 21 -0.94 3.69 14.07
C VAL A 21 0.08 2.60 13.78
N THR A 22 0.32 2.26 12.52
CA THR A 22 1.27 1.20 12.15
C THR A 22 2.69 1.72 12.08
N ASP A 23 3.12 2.43 13.13
CA ASP A 23 4.51 2.79 13.35
C ASP A 23 5.37 1.55 13.67
N ARG A 24 6.65 1.75 13.83
CA ARG A 24 7.60 0.65 14.10
C ARG A 24 7.23 -0.14 15.36
N ASP A 25 6.91 0.55 16.44
CA ASP A 25 6.68 -0.09 17.72
C ASP A 25 5.41 -0.93 17.71
N PHE A 26 4.34 -0.42 17.08
CA PHE A 26 3.11 -1.18 16.87
C PHE A 26 3.35 -2.42 15.99
N ARG A 27 4.10 -2.30 14.89
CA ARG A 27 4.41 -3.44 14.03
C ARG A 27 5.22 -4.53 14.76
N LEU A 28 6.18 -4.13 15.60
CA LEU A 28 6.95 -5.05 16.46
C LEU A 28 6.07 -5.77 17.48
N ILE A 29 5.13 -5.07 18.12
CA ILE A 29 4.14 -5.68 19.04
C ILE A 29 3.34 -6.75 18.29
N VAL A 30 2.80 -6.40 17.11
CA VAL A 30 2.03 -7.34 16.29
C VAL A 30 2.87 -8.56 15.88
N ARG A 31 4.14 -8.39 15.54
CA ARG A 31 5.06 -9.51 15.24
C ARG A 31 5.28 -10.41 16.45
N ARG A 32 5.49 -9.84 17.65
CA ARG A 32 5.68 -10.60 18.88
C ARG A 32 4.43 -11.38 19.31
N LEU A 33 3.26 -10.81 19.09
CA LEU A 33 1.99 -11.50 19.33
C LEU A 33 1.75 -12.65 18.35
N GLY A 34 2.38 -12.60 17.17
CA GLY A 34 2.23 -13.59 16.12
C GLY A 34 0.92 -13.45 15.33
N GLY A 35 0.63 -14.42 14.47
CA GLY A 35 -0.61 -14.47 13.68
C GLY A 35 -0.65 -13.59 12.44
N VAL A 36 0.44 -12.89 12.08
CA VAL A 36 0.54 -12.04 10.88
C VAL A 36 1.75 -12.45 10.05
N GLY A 37 1.52 -12.81 8.80
CA GLY A 37 2.57 -13.21 7.86
C GLY A 37 3.26 -12.05 7.14
N LEU A 38 2.58 -10.90 7.00
CA LEU A 38 3.14 -9.68 6.40
C LEU A 38 2.67 -8.46 7.20
N VAL A 39 3.58 -7.58 7.56
CA VAL A 39 3.20 -6.26 8.09
C VAL A 39 3.38 -5.20 7.01
N THR A 40 2.47 -4.21 6.97
CA THR A 40 2.58 -3.07 6.06
C THR A 40 2.75 -1.81 6.89
N MET A 41 3.81 -1.03 6.60
CA MET A 41 4.01 0.25 7.28
C MET A 41 3.00 1.29 6.79
N GLU A 42 2.82 2.36 7.54
CA GLU A 42 1.95 3.46 7.12
C GLU A 42 2.36 4.06 5.77
N PHE A 43 1.39 4.64 5.05
CA PHE A 43 1.61 5.07 3.67
C PHE A 43 2.49 6.32 3.56
N ILE A 44 3.43 6.27 2.63
CA ILE A 44 4.46 7.27 2.38
C ILE A 44 4.11 8.11 1.13
N PRO A 45 4.16 9.47 1.22
CA PRO A 45 3.97 10.32 0.04
C PRO A 45 5.13 10.12 -0.95
N SER A 46 4.88 9.64 -2.16
CA SER A 46 5.91 9.37 -3.18
C SER A 46 6.74 10.61 -3.50
N LYS A 47 6.10 11.76 -3.68
CA LYS A 47 6.79 13.03 -3.95
C LYS A 47 7.72 13.45 -2.81
N ALA A 48 7.30 13.29 -1.56
CA ALA A 48 8.11 13.66 -0.41
C ALA A 48 9.31 12.69 -0.23
N LEU A 49 9.10 11.42 -0.57
CA LEU A 49 10.16 10.41 -0.57
C LEU A 49 11.22 10.74 -1.61
N VAL A 50 10.82 10.98 -2.86
CA VAL A 50 11.74 11.32 -3.97
C VAL A 50 12.52 12.61 -3.70
N LEU A 51 11.89 13.59 -3.04
CA LEU A 51 12.53 14.84 -2.64
C LEU A 51 13.42 14.71 -1.38
N GLY A 52 13.50 13.54 -0.77
CA GLY A 52 14.33 13.30 0.41
C GLY A 52 13.88 14.09 1.66
N ILE A 53 12.56 14.36 1.79
CA ILE A 53 12.03 15.11 2.93
C ILE A 53 12.32 14.34 4.23
N ARG A 54 13.10 14.92 5.13
CA ARG A 54 13.60 14.31 6.37
C ARG A 54 12.52 13.58 7.16
N ARG A 55 11.39 14.25 7.42
CA ARG A 55 10.27 13.64 8.14
C ARG A 55 9.72 12.39 7.47
N THR A 56 9.77 12.32 6.13
CA THR A 56 9.34 11.14 5.36
C THR A 56 10.36 10.02 5.49
N LEU A 57 11.65 10.35 5.44
CA LEU A 57 12.72 9.38 5.62
C LEU A 57 12.71 8.77 7.03
N ASP A 58 12.41 9.58 8.05
CA ASP A 58 12.30 9.11 9.43
C ASP A 58 11.20 8.04 9.63
N LEU A 59 10.13 8.08 8.82
CA LEU A 59 9.07 7.05 8.84
C LEU A 59 9.49 5.71 8.25
N LEU A 60 10.56 5.69 7.42
CA LEU A 60 10.99 4.49 6.68
C LEU A 60 11.90 3.57 7.48
N HIS A 61 12.20 3.91 8.73
CA HIS A 61 13.03 3.06 9.58
C HIS A 61 12.27 1.79 9.98
N PHE A 62 12.87 0.64 9.71
CA PHE A 62 12.40 -0.67 10.13
C PHE A 62 13.58 -1.57 10.51
N VAL A 63 13.31 -2.64 11.24
CA VAL A 63 14.30 -3.60 11.72
C VAL A 63 14.01 -5.01 11.17
N PRO A 64 15.01 -5.90 11.13
CA PRO A 64 14.86 -7.26 10.59
C PRO A 64 13.69 -8.05 11.19
N GLU A 65 13.38 -7.82 12.46
CA GLU A 65 12.32 -8.51 13.21
C GLU A 65 10.90 -8.20 12.68
N GLU A 66 10.75 -7.13 11.91
CA GLU A 66 9.47 -6.77 11.29
C GLU A 66 9.18 -7.54 10.00
N ARG A 67 10.19 -8.26 9.45
CA ARG A 67 10.05 -8.96 8.17
C ARG A 67 9.16 -10.21 8.23
N PRO A 68 8.44 -10.52 7.13
CA PRO A 68 8.37 -9.75 5.89
C PRO A 68 7.59 -8.44 6.08
N LEU A 69 8.09 -7.36 5.42
CA LEU A 69 7.53 -6.02 5.54
C LEU A 69 7.26 -5.42 4.16
N ALA A 70 6.07 -4.84 3.99
CA ALA A 70 5.71 -4.04 2.83
C ALA A 70 5.76 -2.55 3.18
N ILE A 71 6.27 -1.73 2.25
CA ILE A 71 6.18 -0.27 2.33
C ILE A 71 5.10 0.19 1.36
N GLN A 72 4.10 0.91 1.89
CA GLN A 72 3.02 1.47 1.08
C GLN A 72 3.34 2.90 0.67
N ILE A 73 3.25 3.18 -0.63
CA ILE A 73 3.41 4.53 -1.21
C ILE A 73 2.11 5.05 -1.79
N TYR A 74 1.95 6.37 -1.87
CA TYR A 74 0.84 7.00 -2.56
C TYR A 74 1.28 8.23 -3.38
N GLY A 75 0.57 8.46 -4.47
CA GLY A 75 0.79 9.57 -5.39
C GLY A 75 -0.08 9.42 -6.61
N SER A 76 -0.07 10.42 -7.50
CA SER A 76 -0.85 10.44 -8.73
C SER A 76 0.00 10.56 -10.01
N ASP A 77 1.31 10.80 -9.86
CA ASP A 77 2.23 10.88 -11.00
C ASP A 77 2.99 9.57 -11.19
N PRO A 78 2.86 8.91 -12.37
CA PRO A 78 3.48 7.61 -12.63
C PRO A 78 5.01 7.61 -12.52
N ALA A 79 5.68 8.68 -12.94
CA ALA A 79 7.15 8.78 -12.91
C ALA A 79 7.65 8.88 -11.46
N THR A 80 7.04 9.77 -10.67
CA THR A 80 7.36 9.93 -9.25
C THR A 80 7.05 8.65 -8.45
N MET A 81 5.95 7.95 -8.77
CA MET A 81 5.60 6.68 -8.13
C MET A 81 6.61 5.58 -8.45
N ALA A 82 7.07 5.51 -9.70
CA ALA A 82 8.10 4.55 -10.11
C ALA A 82 9.44 4.82 -9.40
N GLU A 83 9.84 6.09 -9.28
CA GLU A 83 11.07 6.45 -8.57
C GLU A 83 10.98 6.18 -7.07
N ALA A 84 9.86 6.52 -6.44
CA ALA A 84 9.61 6.18 -5.04
C ALA A 84 9.67 4.66 -4.79
N ALA A 85 9.14 3.86 -5.72
CA ALA A 85 9.18 2.41 -5.61
C ALA A 85 10.60 1.84 -5.73
N ARG A 86 11.48 2.42 -6.58
CA ARG A 86 12.90 2.05 -6.62
C ARG A 86 13.58 2.31 -5.29
N GLN A 87 13.28 3.44 -4.65
CA GLN A 87 13.81 3.77 -3.33
C GLN A 87 13.30 2.79 -2.27
N VAL A 88 12.03 2.39 -2.32
CA VAL A 88 11.46 1.36 -1.45
C VAL A 88 12.19 0.03 -1.60
N GLU A 89 12.48 -0.39 -2.83
CA GLU A 89 13.24 -1.61 -3.11
C GLU A 89 14.70 -1.49 -2.62
N ALA A 90 15.35 -0.35 -2.87
CA ALA A 90 16.71 -0.08 -2.43
C ALA A 90 16.86 -0.06 -0.89
N LEU A 91 15.81 0.33 -0.16
CA LEU A 91 15.74 0.23 1.29
C LEU A 91 15.64 -1.22 1.79
N GLY A 92 15.40 -2.18 0.90
CA GLY A 92 15.32 -3.59 1.21
C GLY A 92 13.95 -4.04 1.72
N ALA A 93 12.87 -3.35 1.38
CA ALA A 93 11.50 -3.84 1.66
C ALA A 93 11.23 -5.16 0.95
N ASP A 94 10.41 -6.03 1.56
CA ASP A 94 10.05 -7.32 0.96
C ASP A 94 8.95 -7.21 -0.10
N ALA A 95 8.16 -6.12 -0.05
CA ALA A 95 7.15 -5.78 -1.04
C ALA A 95 6.92 -4.26 -1.09
N CYS A 96 6.46 -3.79 -2.24
CA CYS A 96 5.93 -2.44 -2.40
C CYS A 96 4.42 -2.51 -2.54
N ASP A 97 3.68 -1.62 -1.83
CA ASP A 97 2.23 -1.53 -1.93
C ASP A 97 1.81 -0.14 -2.42
N ILE A 98 0.77 -0.07 -3.24
CA ILE A 98 0.22 1.20 -3.71
C ILE A 98 -1.11 1.47 -3.01
N ASN A 99 -1.25 2.65 -2.41
CA ASN A 99 -2.50 3.10 -1.81
C ASN A 99 -3.46 3.66 -2.87
N MET A 100 -4.55 2.95 -3.11
CA MET A 100 -5.68 3.41 -3.94
C MET A 100 -7.00 3.38 -3.14
N GLY A 101 -6.94 3.56 -1.82
CA GLY A 101 -8.13 3.45 -0.98
C GLY A 101 -8.30 4.53 0.08
N CYS A 102 -7.32 5.39 0.32
CA CYS A 102 -7.40 6.43 1.34
C CYS A 102 -8.36 7.56 0.91
N PRO A 103 -9.39 7.91 1.73
CA PRO A 103 -10.36 8.94 1.42
C PRO A 103 -10.01 10.30 2.04
N ALA A 104 -8.84 10.45 2.65
CA ALA A 104 -8.48 11.69 3.34
C ALA A 104 -8.40 12.87 2.35
N ASN A 105 -9.03 14.00 2.67
CA ASN A 105 -9.11 15.18 1.81
C ASN A 105 -7.74 15.66 1.30
N LYS A 106 -6.70 15.59 2.15
CA LYS A 106 -5.34 15.95 1.77
C LYS A 106 -4.80 15.08 0.62
N ILE A 107 -5.17 13.81 0.59
CA ILE A 107 -4.75 12.84 -0.44
C ILE A 107 -5.60 13.03 -1.69
N LEU A 108 -6.92 13.22 -1.54
CA LEU A 108 -7.84 13.44 -2.65
C LEU A 108 -7.51 14.70 -3.45
N LYS A 109 -7.13 15.80 -2.78
CA LYS A 109 -6.67 17.05 -3.44
C LYS A 109 -5.45 16.81 -4.34
N GLY A 110 -4.64 15.81 -4.06
CA GLY A 110 -3.52 15.37 -4.91
C GLY A 110 -3.90 14.31 -5.95
N CYS A 111 -5.18 14.07 -6.21
CA CYS A 111 -5.69 13.04 -7.13
C CYS A 111 -5.13 11.64 -6.84
N ALA A 112 -4.82 11.35 -5.57
CA ALA A 112 -4.25 10.09 -5.12
C ALA A 112 -5.22 9.32 -4.21
N GLY A 113 -4.80 8.16 -3.71
CA GLY A 113 -5.64 7.34 -2.84
C GLY A 113 -6.89 6.87 -3.56
N CYS A 114 -8.08 7.00 -2.94
CA CYS A 114 -9.29 6.49 -3.56
C CYS A 114 -9.75 7.31 -4.80
N ALA A 115 -9.22 8.51 -5.04
CA ALA A 115 -9.47 9.26 -6.28
C ALA A 115 -9.04 8.46 -7.53
N LEU A 116 -7.97 7.68 -7.43
CA LEU A 116 -7.50 6.81 -8.52
C LEU A 116 -8.51 5.72 -8.92
N MET A 117 -9.42 5.35 -8.03
CA MET A 117 -10.50 4.41 -8.38
C MET A 117 -11.54 5.03 -9.34
N GLY A 118 -11.58 6.36 -9.42
CA GLY A 118 -12.39 7.10 -10.40
C GLY A 118 -11.67 7.34 -11.73
N ASP A 119 -10.36 7.17 -11.77
CA ASP A 119 -9.51 7.33 -12.96
C ASP A 119 -8.69 6.05 -13.20
N LEU A 120 -9.34 5.07 -13.81
CA LEU A 120 -8.71 3.76 -14.07
C LEU A 120 -7.57 3.84 -15.09
N ALA A 121 -7.58 4.84 -15.99
CA ALA A 121 -6.48 5.05 -16.93
C ALA A 121 -5.22 5.46 -16.18
N ARG A 122 -5.32 6.45 -15.31
CA ARG A 122 -4.21 6.90 -14.46
C ARG A 122 -3.75 5.81 -13.49
N ALA A 123 -4.68 5.10 -12.86
CA ALA A 123 -4.36 3.97 -11.99
C ALA A 123 -3.54 2.90 -12.72
N ARG A 124 -3.93 2.56 -13.96
CA ARG A 124 -3.20 1.60 -14.81
C ARG A 124 -1.80 2.08 -15.17
N GLU A 125 -1.66 3.36 -15.54
CA GLU A 125 -0.35 3.98 -15.84
C GLU A 125 0.60 3.88 -14.64
N ILE A 126 0.11 4.22 -13.43
CA ILE A 126 0.88 4.14 -12.18
C ILE A 126 1.33 2.70 -11.92
N VAL A 127 0.40 1.74 -11.91
CA VAL A 127 0.73 0.34 -11.65
C VAL A 127 1.74 -0.19 -12.65
N ALA A 128 1.56 0.12 -13.95
CA ALA A 128 2.48 -0.29 -15.00
C ALA A 128 3.87 0.34 -14.84
N ALA A 129 3.94 1.63 -14.50
CA ALA A 129 5.20 2.34 -14.27
C ALA A 129 5.96 1.76 -13.08
N VAL A 130 5.28 1.57 -11.94
CA VAL A 130 5.85 0.97 -10.73
C VAL A 130 6.30 -0.47 -10.99
N ARG A 131 5.46 -1.31 -11.65
CA ARG A 131 5.83 -2.69 -11.95
C ARG A 131 7.09 -2.81 -12.80
N ARG A 132 7.28 -1.93 -13.76
CA ARG A 132 8.51 -1.90 -14.58
C ARG A 132 9.74 -1.42 -13.82
N ALA A 133 9.54 -0.68 -12.73
CA ALA A 133 10.63 -0.04 -12.01
C ALA A 133 11.29 -0.92 -10.95
N ILE A 134 10.58 -1.96 -10.44
CA ILE A 134 11.04 -2.79 -9.30
C ILE A 134 10.93 -4.28 -9.64
N ALA A 135 11.71 -5.12 -8.97
CA ALA A 135 11.65 -6.58 -9.06
C ALA A 135 10.84 -7.22 -7.91
N ILE A 136 10.83 -6.58 -6.73
CA ILE A 136 10.08 -7.08 -5.56
C ILE A 136 8.56 -7.16 -5.84
N PRO A 137 7.82 -7.96 -5.08
CA PRO A 137 6.36 -8.04 -5.17
C PRO A 137 5.69 -6.68 -5.09
N LEU A 138 4.74 -6.44 -6.00
CA LEU A 138 3.91 -5.24 -6.03
C LEU A 138 2.48 -5.61 -5.70
N THR A 139 1.89 -4.90 -4.73
CA THR A 139 0.49 -5.01 -4.35
C THR A 139 -0.23 -3.68 -4.48
N VAL A 140 -1.55 -3.71 -4.50
CA VAL A 140 -2.39 -2.51 -4.53
C VAL A 140 -3.50 -2.68 -3.49
N LYS A 141 -3.60 -1.73 -2.56
CA LYS A 141 -4.70 -1.69 -1.60
C LYS A 141 -5.74 -0.68 -2.06
N PHE A 142 -6.97 -1.16 -2.29
CA PHE A 142 -8.08 -0.35 -2.76
C PHE A 142 -9.37 -0.66 -2.00
N ARG A 143 -10.44 0.08 -2.27
CA ARG A 143 -11.79 -0.13 -1.74
C ARG A 143 -12.63 -0.97 -2.70
N LEU A 144 -13.76 -1.49 -2.20
CA LEU A 144 -14.72 -2.22 -3.05
C LEU A 144 -15.44 -1.33 -4.07
N GLY A 145 -15.34 -0.02 -3.94
CA GLY A 145 -15.94 0.98 -4.82
C GLY A 145 -15.83 2.37 -4.22
N LEU A 146 -16.15 3.40 -4.99
CA LEU A 146 -16.21 4.79 -4.53
C LEU A 146 -17.51 5.08 -3.78
N ASP A 147 -18.60 4.48 -4.25
CA ASP A 147 -19.95 4.57 -3.69
C ASP A 147 -20.74 3.27 -3.95
N THR A 148 -22.00 3.23 -3.53
CA THR A 148 -22.86 2.04 -3.69
C THR A 148 -23.15 1.68 -5.14
N ALA A 149 -23.17 2.66 -6.04
CA ALA A 149 -23.44 2.46 -7.47
C ALA A 149 -22.18 2.00 -8.24
N ARG A 150 -21.00 2.37 -7.76
CA ARG A 150 -19.68 2.08 -8.38
C ARG A 150 -18.88 1.06 -7.58
N HIS A 151 -19.53 -0.01 -7.18
CA HIS A 151 -18.82 -1.14 -6.57
C HIS A 151 -17.99 -1.87 -7.62
N ALA A 152 -16.76 -2.21 -7.28
CA ALA A 152 -15.98 -3.15 -8.08
C ALA A 152 -16.77 -4.46 -8.21
N ARG A 153 -16.98 -4.94 -9.45
CA ARG A 153 -17.68 -6.21 -9.68
C ARG A 153 -16.98 -7.31 -8.90
N ARG A 154 -17.73 -8.04 -8.10
CA ARG A 154 -17.20 -9.20 -7.36
C ARG A 154 -16.61 -10.18 -8.36
N PRO A 155 -15.34 -10.56 -8.24
CA PRO A 155 -14.86 -11.73 -8.99
C PRO A 155 -15.67 -12.94 -8.58
N ALA A 156 -16.00 -13.81 -9.54
CA ALA A 156 -16.78 -15.03 -9.33
C ALA A 156 -16.07 -16.10 -8.45
N ARG A 157 -14.89 -15.80 -7.89
CA ARG A 157 -14.11 -16.71 -7.04
C ARG A 157 -14.03 -16.19 -5.59
N PRO A 158 -13.82 -17.07 -4.59
CA PRO A 158 -13.73 -16.69 -3.19
C PRO A 158 -12.64 -15.62 -2.99
N ARG A 159 -12.99 -14.58 -2.22
CA ARG A 159 -12.15 -13.41 -1.97
C ARG A 159 -10.86 -13.81 -1.24
N PRO A 160 -9.70 -13.35 -1.68
CA PRO A 160 -8.53 -13.36 -0.83
C PRO A 160 -8.82 -12.57 0.46
N ALA A 161 -8.38 -13.08 1.61
CA ALA A 161 -8.70 -12.53 2.94
C ALA A 161 -8.23 -11.06 3.17
N TRP A 162 -7.44 -10.49 2.27
CA TRP A 162 -6.92 -9.12 2.34
C TRP A 162 -7.86 -8.04 1.76
N ILE A 163 -9.03 -8.42 1.21
CA ILE A 163 -10.04 -7.43 0.80
C ILE A 163 -10.86 -7.07 2.03
N THR A 164 -10.41 -6.10 2.82
CA THR A 164 -11.19 -5.56 3.93
C THR A 164 -12.41 -4.81 3.40
N ARG A 165 -13.59 -5.08 3.97
CA ARG A 165 -14.78 -4.24 3.77
C ARG A 165 -14.47 -2.84 4.32
N ALA A 166 -14.16 -1.91 3.45
CA ALA A 166 -14.18 -0.51 3.84
C ALA A 166 -15.63 -0.06 3.91
N SER A 167 -16.03 0.52 5.03
CA SER A 167 -17.34 1.14 5.19
C SER A 167 -17.58 2.18 4.11
N SER A 168 -18.81 2.24 3.60
CA SER A 168 -19.30 3.07 2.51
C SER A 168 -19.46 4.55 2.90
N ARG A 169 -18.41 5.22 3.35
CA ARG A 169 -18.43 6.68 3.57
C ARG A 169 -17.30 7.36 2.81
N CYS A 170 -17.49 7.52 1.53
CA CYS A 170 -16.96 8.61 0.73
C CYS A 170 -18.17 9.21 0.01
N ALA A 171 -18.99 9.98 0.74
CA ALA A 171 -19.95 10.89 0.18
C ALA A 171 -19.41 12.31 0.26
N ALA A 172 -19.50 13.02 -0.88
CA ALA A 172 -19.25 14.42 -1.18
C ALA A 172 -17.83 14.93 -1.01
#